data_0cd39c7add891c535fcc6f90c97bc050
#
_entry.id   0cd39c7add891c535fcc6f90c97bc050
#
_cell.length_a   1.000
_cell.length_b   1.000
_cell.length_c   1.000
_cell.angle_alpha   90.00
_cell.angle_beta   90.00
_cell.angle_gamma   90.00
#
_symmetry.space_group_name_H-M   'P 1'
#
loop_
_entity.id
_entity.type
_entity.pdbx_description
1 polymer ?
#
loop_
_entity_poly.entity_id
_entity_poly.type
_entity_poly.pdbx_seq_one_letter_code
_entity_poly.pdbx_strand_id
1 'polypeptide(L)'
;QSGGSTPKALGLYGVADGSWTDEEEMFDLMHAMRSRIMMSSAFTGERVLGAILFEMTMDRLVDGVPTASYLWQRKNVVPFLKVDKGLADQVDGAQVMKPMPDLDALLEKANGRGVFGTKMRSVIKSASESGIARVVEQQFEIGKRICAAGLVPIIEPEVDINAPDKAEAEAILAGQITAQLDALGDQNVMLKLTLPEQTNLYAPHIAHDRVVRVVALSGGYSREEANRR
;
A
#
# COMPACT_ATOMS: atom_id res chain seq x y z
N GLN A 1 8.99 -5.31 6.10
CA GLN A 1 9.53 -4.08 5.57
C GLN A 1 11.05 -4.09 5.69
N SER A 2 11.76 -3.54 4.71
CA SER A 2 13.22 -3.40 4.78
C SER A 2 13.64 -2.68 6.07
N GLY A 3 14.77 -3.09 6.66
CA GLY A 3 15.26 -2.63 7.95
C GLY A 3 15.35 -1.11 8.19
N GLY A 4 15.30 -0.27 7.14
CA GLY A 4 15.50 1.18 7.28
C GLY A 4 14.32 1.99 7.85
N SER A 5 13.06 1.57 7.65
CA SER A 5 11.90 2.31 8.15
C SER A 5 11.41 1.81 9.52
N THR A 6 11.75 0.59 9.90
CA THR A 6 11.37 0.04 11.20
C THR A 6 12.13 0.68 12.35
N PRO A 7 13.47 0.81 12.34
CA PRO A 7 14.21 1.56 13.34
C PRO A 7 13.74 3.00 13.50
N LYS A 8 13.53 3.71 12.37
CA LYS A 8 12.99 5.07 12.40
C LYS A 8 11.62 5.14 13.08
N ALA A 9 10.74 4.20 12.81
CA ALA A 9 9.42 4.16 13.45
C ALA A 9 9.54 3.88 14.95
N LEU A 10 10.40 2.96 15.38
CA LEU A 10 10.68 2.70 16.79
C LEU A 10 11.19 3.95 17.50
N GLY A 11 12.14 4.67 16.92
CA GLY A 11 12.64 5.94 17.45
C GLY A 11 11.55 7.00 17.63
N LEU A 12 10.63 7.14 16.67
CA LEU A 12 9.47 8.05 16.77
C LEU A 12 8.51 7.69 17.92
N TYR A 13 8.51 6.44 18.36
CA TYR A 13 7.75 5.97 19.52
C TYR A 13 8.56 5.99 20.84
N GLY A 14 9.76 6.55 20.83
CA GLY A 14 10.60 6.71 22.01
C GLY A 14 11.42 5.47 22.38
N VAL A 15 11.53 4.49 21.47
CA VAL A 15 12.46 3.36 21.66
C VAL A 15 13.86 3.81 21.29
N ALA A 16 14.78 3.76 22.24
CA ALA A 16 16.16 4.22 22.04
C ALA A 16 16.92 3.28 21.07
N ASP A 17 17.87 3.86 20.34
CA ASP A 17 18.83 3.08 19.56
C ASP A 17 19.59 2.11 20.46
N GLY A 18 19.77 0.87 20.02
CA GLY A 18 20.40 -0.19 20.82
C GLY A 18 19.47 -0.91 21.81
N SER A 19 18.16 -0.64 21.76
CA SER A 19 17.16 -1.38 22.56
C SER A 19 16.91 -2.80 22.04
N TRP A 20 17.55 -3.21 20.96
CA TRP A 20 17.49 -4.56 20.39
C TRP A 20 18.87 -5.00 19.95
N THR A 21 19.13 -6.30 20.01
CA THR A 21 20.43 -6.90 19.65
C THR A 21 20.43 -7.49 18.24
N ASP A 22 19.26 -7.90 17.73
CA ASP A 22 19.09 -8.47 16.41
C ASP A 22 17.79 -8.01 15.73
N GLU A 23 17.59 -8.44 14.51
CA GLU A 23 16.43 -8.04 13.70
C GLU A 23 15.11 -8.63 14.24
N GLU A 24 15.15 -9.81 14.85
CA GLU A 24 13.95 -10.45 15.39
C GLU A 24 13.43 -9.70 16.61
N GLU A 25 14.31 -9.33 17.54
CA GLU A 25 13.97 -8.46 18.69
C GLU A 25 13.41 -7.11 18.23
N MET A 26 14.01 -6.51 17.20
CA MET A 26 13.48 -5.28 16.60
C MET A 26 12.06 -5.47 16.09
N PHE A 27 11.78 -6.56 15.39
CA PHE A 27 10.45 -6.86 14.90
C PHE A 27 9.46 -7.20 16.00
N ASP A 28 9.89 -7.80 17.09
CA ASP A 28 9.06 -8.06 18.25
C ASP A 28 8.65 -6.76 18.96
N LEU A 29 9.59 -5.84 19.15
CA LEU A 29 9.30 -4.49 19.67
C LEU A 29 8.28 -3.77 18.77
N MET A 30 8.49 -3.81 17.45
CA MET A 30 7.57 -3.22 16.49
C MET A 30 6.19 -3.88 16.54
N HIS A 31 6.15 -5.19 16.65
CA HIS A 31 4.89 -5.94 16.75
C HIS A 31 4.16 -5.62 18.06
N ALA A 32 4.87 -5.53 19.18
CA ALA A 32 4.28 -5.13 20.46
C ALA A 32 3.61 -3.75 20.39
N MET A 33 4.24 -2.79 19.70
CA MET A 33 3.65 -1.47 19.49
C MET A 33 2.43 -1.51 18.58
N ARG A 34 2.51 -2.22 17.46
CA ARG A 34 1.37 -2.40 16.54
C ARG A 34 0.20 -3.11 17.22
N SER A 35 0.49 -4.08 18.06
CA SER A 35 -0.52 -4.79 18.86
C SER A 35 -1.24 -3.85 19.82
N ARG A 36 -0.54 -2.94 20.51
CA ARG A 36 -1.18 -1.92 21.35
C ARG A 36 -2.15 -1.04 20.56
N ILE A 37 -1.78 -0.64 19.34
CA ILE A 37 -2.66 0.13 18.45
C ILE A 37 -3.89 -0.70 18.10
N MET A 38 -3.71 -1.93 17.62
CA MET A 38 -4.80 -2.81 17.22
C MET A 38 -5.73 -3.19 18.39
N MET A 39 -5.20 -3.35 19.59
CA MET A 39 -5.99 -3.66 20.79
C MET A 39 -6.73 -2.45 21.36
N SER A 40 -6.35 -1.22 21.01
CA SER A 40 -7.03 -0.02 21.47
C SER A 40 -8.54 -0.09 21.21
N SER A 41 -9.34 0.38 22.16
CA SER A 41 -10.79 0.51 22.02
C SER A 41 -11.20 1.48 20.91
N ALA A 42 -10.33 2.43 20.57
CA ALA A 42 -10.56 3.38 19.48
C ALA A 42 -10.26 2.79 18.09
N PHE A 43 -9.58 1.65 17.99
CA PHE A 43 -9.26 0.98 16.74
C PHE A 43 -10.38 -0.02 16.39
N THR A 44 -11.35 0.43 15.63
CA THR A 44 -12.55 -0.34 15.23
C THR A 44 -12.87 -0.11 13.76
N GLY A 45 -13.62 -1.02 13.13
CA GLY A 45 -14.09 -0.89 11.75
C GLY A 45 -14.96 0.34 11.48
N GLU A 46 -15.52 0.99 12.49
CA GLU A 46 -16.23 2.26 12.35
C GLU A 46 -15.29 3.43 12.03
N ARG A 47 -14.02 3.33 12.43
CA ARG A 47 -13.00 4.38 12.26
C ARG A 47 -11.90 4.00 11.28
N VAL A 48 -11.59 2.71 11.20
CA VAL A 48 -10.50 2.15 10.39
C VAL A 48 -11.07 1.03 9.53
N LEU A 49 -11.28 1.30 8.23
CA LEU A 49 -11.85 0.32 7.32
C LEU A 49 -10.88 -0.83 7.01
N GLY A 50 -9.59 -0.54 6.90
CA GLY A 50 -8.58 -1.53 6.57
C GLY A 50 -7.23 -1.22 7.18
N ALA A 51 -6.41 -2.24 7.37
CA ALA A 51 -5.04 -2.12 7.88
C ALA A 51 -4.07 -2.87 6.96
N ILE A 52 -2.97 -2.20 6.61
CA ILE A 52 -1.91 -2.78 5.78
C ILE A 52 -0.84 -3.36 6.70
N LEU A 53 -0.73 -4.67 6.69
CA LEU A 53 0.24 -5.44 7.46
C LEU A 53 1.55 -5.59 6.69
N PHE A 54 2.65 -5.65 7.42
CA PHE A 54 3.89 -6.22 6.92
C PHE A 54 3.90 -7.73 7.17
N GLU A 55 4.66 -8.47 6.38
CA GLU A 55 4.73 -9.93 6.50
C GLU A 55 5.03 -10.38 7.94
N MET A 56 6.03 -9.80 8.59
CA MET A 56 6.38 -10.09 9.97
C MET A 56 5.24 -9.81 10.98
N THR A 57 4.35 -8.87 10.67
CA THR A 57 3.18 -8.59 11.51
C THR A 57 2.06 -9.58 11.24
N MET A 58 1.86 -9.97 9.99
CA MET A 58 0.91 -11.02 9.60
C MET A 58 1.25 -12.36 10.24
N ASP A 59 2.54 -12.69 10.36
CA ASP A 59 3.01 -13.97 10.91
C ASP A 59 2.88 -14.08 12.43
N ARG A 60 2.69 -12.97 13.12
CA ARG A 60 2.59 -12.92 14.59
C ARG A 60 1.15 -12.91 15.09
N LEU A 61 0.99 -13.03 16.40
CA LEU A 61 -0.29 -13.06 17.08
C LEU A 61 -0.58 -11.72 17.77
N VAL A 62 -1.83 -11.30 17.78
CA VAL A 62 -2.35 -10.22 18.62
C VAL A 62 -3.35 -10.83 19.58
N ASP A 63 -3.12 -10.67 20.88
CA ASP A 63 -3.96 -11.26 21.93
C ASP A 63 -4.20 -12.77 21.73
N GLY A 64 -3.13 -13.50 21.38
CA GLY A 64 -3.18 -14.95 21.14
C GLY A 64 -3.86 -15.39 19.84
N VAL A 65 -4.30 -14.44 18.98
CA VAL A 65 -5.01 -14.71 17.72
C VAL A 65 -4.13 -14.27 16.53
N PRO A 66 -4.09 -15.02 15.41
CA PRO A 66 -3.42 -14.57 14.19
C PRO A 66 -3.84 -13.15 13.81
N THR A 67 -2.88 -12.27 13.49
CA THR A 67 -3.11 -10.82 13.33
C THR A 67 -4.25 -10.51 12.35
N ALA A 68 -4.30 -11.16 11.19
CA ALA A 68 -5.36 -10.92 10.22
C ALA A 68 -6.74 -11.35 10.76
N SER A 69 -6.82 -12.51 11.43
CA SER A 69 -8.05 -12.98 12.09
C SER A 69 -8.50 -12.04 13.21
N TYR A 70 -7.55 -11.52 13.99
CA TYR A 70 -7.84 -10.54 15.03
C TYR A 70 -8.48 -9.27 14.44
N LEU A 71 -7.92 -8.75 13.35
CA LEU A 71 -8.47 -7.58 12.65
C LEU A 71 -9.89 -7.85 12.15
N TRP A 72 -10.14 -8.97 11.48
CA TRP A 72 -11.46 -9.36 11.00
C TRP A 72 -12.47 -9.53 12.12
N GLN A 73 -12.17 -10.44 13.04
CA GLN A 73 -13.16 -10.98 13.98
C GLN A 73 -13.38 -10.11 15.21
N ARG A 74 -12.34 -9.39 15.66
CA ARG A 74 -12.39 -8.60 16.88
C ARG A 74 -12.56 -7.11 16.62
N LYS A 75 -12.14 -6.63 15.43
CA LYS A 75 -12.09 -5.21 15.13
C LYS A 75 -12.96 -4.78 13.95
N ASN A 76 -13.46 -5.70 13.14
CA ASN A 76 -14.15 -5.40 11.87
C ASN A 76 -13.28 -4.57 10.91
N VAL A 77 -11.98 -4.82 10.91
CA VAL A 77 -11.00 -4.13 10.07
C VAL A 77 -10.46 -5.08 9.01
N VAL A 78 -10.50 -4.66 7.75
CA VAL A 78 -10.06 -5.48 6.62
C VAL A 78 -8.53 -5.57 6.58
N PRO A 79 -7.91 -6.76 6.66
CA PRO A 79 -6.46 -6.90 6.59
C PRO A 79 -5.94 -6.94 5.15
N PHE A 80 -4.94 -6.12 4.86
CA PHE A 80 -4.15 -6.14 3.62
C PHE A 80 -2.70 -6.47 3.93
N LEU A 81 -1.99 -7.05 2.98
CA LEU A 81 -0.56 -7.35 3.08
C LEU A 81 0.25 -6.45 2.14
N LYS A 82 1.30 -5.79 2.66
CA LYS A 82 2.30 -5.14 1.82
C LYS A 82 3.19 -6.21 1.18
N VAL A 83 3.18 -6.29 -0.15
CA VAL A 83 3.95 -7.30 -0.91
C VAL A 83 5.21 -6.75 -1.56
N ASP A 84 5.29 -5.45 -1.88
CA ASP A 84 6.48 -4.88 -2.50
C ASP A 84 7.72 -4.96 -1.61
N LYS A 85 8.87 -5.19 -2.21
CA LYS A 85 10.19 -5.27 -1.55
C LYS A 85 10.96 -3.94 -1.61
N GLY A 86 10.28 -2.83 -1.85
CA GLY A 86 10.84 -1.49 -2.02
C GLY A 86 10.98 -1.08 -3.47
N LEU A 87 11.58 0.08 -3.69
CA LEU A 87 11.70 0.71 -5.01
C LEU A 87 13.05 0.34 -5.65
N ALA A 88 13.02 0.14 -6.96
CA ALA A 88 14.21 0.07 -7.81
C ALA A 88 14.80 1.47 -8.03
N ASP A 89 15.95 1.55 -8.71
CA ASP A 89 16.55 2.83 -9.07
C ASP A 89 15.62 3.64 -9.99
N GLN A 90 15.75 4.96 -9.91
CA GLN A 90 14.97 5.86 -10.75
C GLN A 90 15.43 5.78 -12.21
N VAL A 91 14.48 5.56 -13.11
CA VAL A 91 14.67 5.60 -14.57
C VAL A 91 13.49 6.34 -15.18
N ASP A 92 13.75 7.26 -16.10
CA ASP A 92 12.71 8.06 -16.79
C ASP A 92 11.74 8.73 -15.80
N GLY A 93 12.27 9.38 -14.77
CA GLY A 93 11.45 10.08 -13.79
C GLY A 93 10.56 9.20 -12.92
N ALA A 94 10.74 7.88 -12.91
CA ALA A 94 9.92 6.95 -12.14
C ALA A 94 10.74 5.86 -11.47
N GLN A 95 10.21 5.30 -10.40
CA GLN A 95 10.76 4.16 -9.66
C GLN A 95 9.71 3.05 -9.62
N VAL A 96 9.96 1.99 -10.36
CA VAL A 96 9.19 0.75 -10.30
C VAL A 96 9.53 -0.04 -9.03
N MET A 97 8.78 -1.07 -8.72
CA MET A 97 9.08 -1.97 -7.62
C MET A 97 10.26 -2.88 -7.95
N LYS A 98 11.04 -3.23 -6.91
CA LYS A 98 12.03 -4.29 -7.02
C LYS A 98 11.38 -5.63 -7.36
N PRO A 99 12.11 -6.57 -8.00
CA PRO A 99 11.61 -7.91 -8.26
C PRO A 99 11.09 -8.60 -7.00
N MET A 100 10.03 -9.36 -7.15
CA MET A 100 9.39 -10.14 -6.09
C MET A 100 9.34 -11.63 -6.50
N PRO A 101 10.49 -12.35 -6.45
CA PRO A 101 10.55 -13.73 -6.93
C PRO A 101 9.65 -14.67 -6.12
N ASP A 102 9.44 -14.39 -4.85
CA ASP A 102 8.65 -15.22 -3.93
C ASP A 102 7.18 -14.77 -3.83
N LEU A 103 6.69 -13.94 -4.78
CA LEU A 103 5.35 -13.36 -4.69
C LEU A 103 4.27 -14.43 -4.56
N ASP A 104 4.29 -15.47 -5.37
CA ASP A 104 3.21 -16.48 -5.39
C ASP A 104 3.15 -17.26 -4.05
N ALA A 105 4.30 -17.62 -3.48
CA ALA A 105 4.37 -18.24 -2.15
C ALA A 105 3.84 -17.29 -1.05
N LEU A 106 4.16 -16.00 -1.16
CA LEU A 106 3.65 -15.00 -0.23
C LEU A 106 2.12 -14.81 -0.35
N LEU A 107 1.56 -14.86 -1.56
CA LEU A 107 0.12 -14.78 -1.79
C LEU A 107 -0.62 -16.01 -1.24
N GLU A 108 -0.08 -17.21 -1.44
CA GLU A 108 -0.60 -18.44 -0.85
C GLU A 108 -0.62 -18.36 0.69
N LYS A 109 0.49 -17.91 1.28
CA LYS A 109 0.60 -17.68 2.72
C LYS A 109 -0.44 -16.66 3.21
N ALA A 110 -0.62 -15.55 2.49
CA ALA A 110 -1.61 -14.52 2.82
C ALA A 110 -3.04 -15.06 2.82
N ASN A 111 -3.40 -15.88 1.81
CA ASN A 111 -4.68 -16.56 1.76
C ASN A 111 -4.88 -17.48 2.99
N GLY A 112 -3.89 -18.29 3.32
CA GLY A 112 -3.93 -19.17 4.51
C GLY A 112 -4.06 -18.41 5.84
N ARG A 113 -3.70 -17.12 5.88
CA ARG A 113 -3.86 -16.24 7.05
C ARG A 113 -5.15 -15.43 7.05
N GLY A 114 -5.98 -15.52 6.01
CA GLY A 114 -7.23 -14.78 5.90
C GLY A 114 -7.05 -13.30 5.56
N VAL A 115 -5.98 -12.94 4.85
CA VAL A 115 -5.77 -11.59 4.29
C VAL A 115 -6.75 -11.38 3.15
N PHE A 116 -7.36 -10.20 3.05
CA PHE A 116 -8.30 -9.85 2.00
C PHE A 116 -7.63 -9.43 0.70
N GLY A 117 -6.52 -8.72 0.80
CA GLY A 117 -5.87 -8.16 -0.37
C GLY A 117 -4.45 -7.71 -0.08
N THR A 118 -3.84 -7.07 -1.06
CA THR A 118 -2.44 -6.65 -0.98
C THR A 118 -2.27 -5.15 -1.22
N LYS A 119 -1.10 -4.63 -0.90
CA LYS A 119 -0.67 -3.27 -1.26
C LYS A 119 0.75 -3.29 -1.80
N MET A 120 0.99 -2.57 -2.88
CA MET A 120 2.29 -2.42 -3.51
C MET A 120 2.48 -0.99 -4.02
N ARG A 121 3.69 -0.42 -3.86
CA ARG A 121 3.97 0.98 -4.12
C ARG A 121 5.07 1.16 -5.16
N SER A 122 4.81 2.03 -6.14
CA SER A 122 5.79 2.64 -7.05
C SER A 122 5.75 4.16 -6.87
N VAL A 123 6.74 4.89 -7.41
CA VAL A 123 6.81 6.36 -7.29
C VAL A 123 7.09 6.99 -8.65
N ILE A 124 6.30 8.02 -8.98
CA ILE A 124 6.43 8.87 -10.17
C ILE A 124 6.95 10.23 -9.71
N LYS A 125 8.05 10.68 -10.29
CA LYS A 125 8.75 11.93 -9.90
C LYS A 125 8.75 13.01 -10.97
N SER A 126 8.29 12.69 -12.18
CA SER A 126 8.12 13.65 -13.27
C SER A 126 7.11 13.14 -14.30
N ALA A 127 6.64 14.03 -15.17
CA ALA A 127 5.65 13.76 -16.22
C ALA A 127 6.29 13.04 -17.44
N SER A 128 7.00 11.95 -17.20
CA SER A 128 7.55 11.12 -18.26
C SER A 128 6.56 10.06 -18.68
N GLU A 129 6.06 10.10 -19.91
CA GLU A 129 5.13 9.10 -20.44
C GLU A 129 5.69 7.68 -20.31
N SER A 130 6.97 7.45 -20.69
CA SER A 130 7.63 6.14 -20.61
C SER A 130 7.82 5.68 -19.16
N GLY A 131 8.19 6.59 -18.27
CA GLY A 131 8.36 6.28 -16.86
C GLY A 131 7.04 5.90 -16.19
N ILE A 132 5.97 6.65 -16.47
CA ILE A 132 4.62 6.38 -15.95
C ILE A 132 4.08 5.08 -16.52
N ALA A 133 4.27 4.83 -17.83
CA ALA A 133 3.85 3.59 -18.48
C ALA A 133 4.47 2.35 -17.79
N ARG A 134 5.78 2.37 -17.54
CA ARG A 134 6.49 1.28 -16.85
C ARG A 134 5.93 1.03 -15.44
N VAL A 135 5.59 2.09 -14.72
CA VAL A 135 4.97 1.97 -13.37
C VAL A 135 3.59 1.33 -13.49
N VAL A 136 2.75 1.83 -14.39
CA VAL A 136 1.38 1.35 -14.55
C VAL A 136 1.37 -0.11 -15.05
N GLU A 137 2.17 -0.43 -16.07
CA GLU A 137 2.30 -1.79 -16.59
C GLU A 137 2.71 -2.78 -15.50
N GLN A 138 3.79 -2.49 -14.75
CA GLN A 138 4.25 -3.37 -13.68
C GLN A 138 3.18 -3.54 -12.58
N GLN A 139 2.55 -2.45 -12.14
CA GLN A 139 1.53 -2.49 -11.12
C GLN A 139 0.33 -3.35 -11.54
N PHE A 140 -0.14 -3.21 -12.77
CA PHE A 140 -1.29 -4.00 -13.26
C PHE A 140 -0.91 -5.43 -13.61
N GLU A 141 0.29 -5.71 -14.14
CA GLU A 141 0.79 -7.08 -14.34
C GLU A 141 0.79 -7.87 -13.02
N ILE A 142 1.39 -7.28 -11.98
CA ILE A 142 1.42 -7.89 -10.65
C ILE A 142 0.02 -7.94 -10.04
N GLY A 143 -0.78 -6.90 -10.25
CA GLY A 143 -2.18 -6.85 -9.83
C GLY A 143 -3.01 -8.02 -10.37
N LYS A 144 -2.87 -8.34 -11.65
CA LYS A 144 -3.54 -9.50 -12.29
C LYS A 144 -3.12 -10.83 -11.64
N ARG A 145 -1.83 -10.99 -11.31
CA ARG A 145 -1.35 -12.18 -10.57
C ARG A 145 -1.98 -12.28 -9.18
N ILE A 146 -2.10 -11.16 -8.48
CA ILE A 146 -2.74 -11.07 -7.16
C ILE A 146 -4.23 -11.42 -7.25
N CYS A 147 -4.94 -10.90 -8.26
CA CYS A 147 -6.33 -11.26 -8.53
C CYS A 147 -6.48 -12.76 -8.84
N ALA A 148 -5.59 -13.35 -9.63
CA ALA A 148 -5.59 -14.78 -9.93
C ALA A 148 -5.37 -15.65 -8.69
N ALA A 149 -4.67 -15.14 -7.67
CA ALA A 149 -4.54 -15.78 -6.37
C ALA A 149 -5.76 -15.58 -5.44
N GLY A 150 -6.83 -14.90 -5.91
CA GLY A 150 -8.05 -14.67 -5.14
C GLY A 150 -7.99 -13.50 -4.15
N LEU A 151 -6.99 -12.62 -4.26
CA LEU A 151 -6.81 -11.44 -3.42
C LEU A 151 -7.10 -10.16 -4.20
N VAL A 152 -7.47 -9.08 -3.51
CA VAL A 152 -7.72 -7.76 -4.11
C VAL A 152 -6.47 -6.89 -4.01
N PRO A 153 -5.81 -6.51 -5.13
CA PRO A 153 -4.64 -5.63 -5.09
C PRO A 153 -5.04 -4.18 -4.86
N ILE A 154 -4.29 -3.47 -4.02
CA ILE A 154 -4.24 -2.01 -4.00
C ILE A 154 -3.08 -1.58 -4.89
N ILE A 155 -3.39 -1.01 -6.03
CA ILE A 155 -2.48 -0.40 -7.02
C ILE A 155 -2.10 0.98 -6.50
N GLU A 156 -0.81 1.21 -6.19
CA GLU A 156 -0.32 2.46 -5.61
C GLU A 156 0.80 3.09 -6.45
N PRO A 157 0.49 3.70 -7.61
CA PRO A 157 1.43 4.52 -8.38
C PRO A 157 1.46 5.93 -7.76
N GLU A 158 2.22 6.11 -6.70
CA GLU A 158 2.33 7.38 -5.99
C GLU A 158 3.00 8.44 -6.88
N VAL A 159 2.36 9.60 -7.07
CA VAL A 159 3.01 10.77 -7.64
C VAL A 159 3.65 11.58 -6.51
N ASP A 160 4.96 11.83 -6.61
CA ASP A 160 5.68 12.64 -5.62
C ASP A 160 5.08 14.04 -5.54
N ILE A 161 4.72 14.49 -4.35
CA ILE A 161 4.14 15.81 -4.14
C ILE A 161 5.10 16.96 -4.52
N ASN A 162 6.40 16.68 -4.62
CA ASN A 162 7.44 17.62 -5.03
C ASN A 162 7.80 17.50 -6.51
N ALA A 163 7.09 16.67 -7.29
CA ALA A 163 7.31 16.60 -8.74
C ALA A 163 7.05 17.98 -9.36
N PRO A 164 7.99 18.51 -10.17
CA PRO A 164 7.89 19.86 -10.72
C PRO A 164 6.71 20.01 -11.70
N ASP A 165 6.29 18.92 -12.30
CA ASP A 165 5.25 18.78 -13.31
C ASP A 165 4.11 17.85 -12.85
N LYS A 166 3.80 17.89 -11.54
CA LYS A 166 2.86 16.98 -10.87
C LYS A 166 1.50 16.89 -11.56
N ALA A 167 0.91 18.03 -11.94
CA ALA A 167 -0.41 18.03 -12.58
C ALA A 167 -0.40 17.32 -13.95
N GLU A 168 0.68 17.46 -14.73
CA GLU A 168 0.86 16.77 -16.00
C GLU A 168 1.08 15.26 -15.78
N ALA A 169 1.94 14.90 -14.82
CA ALA A 169 2.17 13.50 -14.44
C ALA A 169 0.87 12.80 -14.02
N GLU A 170 0.03 13.47 -13.26
CA GLU A 170 -1.28 12.96 -12.83
C GLU A 170 -2.26 12.79 -13.99
N ALA A 171 -2.27 13.70 -14.95
CA ALA A 171 -3.12 13.58 -16.14
C ALA A 171 -2.71 12.38 -17.01
N ILE A 172 -1.40 12.19 -17.25
CA ILE A 172 -0.87 11.02 -17.96
C ILE A 172 -1.22 9.75 -17.21
N LEU A 173 -0.97 9.71 -15.90
CA LEU A 173 -1.26 8.57 -15.03
C LEU A 173 -2.74 8.19 -15.08
N ALA A 174 -3.64 9.16 -14.98
CA ALA A 174 -5.08 8.94 -15.03
C ALA A 174 -5.50 8.25 -16.34
N GLY A 175 -5.01 8.72 -17.50
CA GLY A 175 -5.28 8.11 -18.78
C GLY A 175 -4.77 6.66 -18.88
N GLN A 176 -3.55 6.41 -18.41
CA GLN A 176 -2.96 5.07 -18.45
C GLN A 176 -3.63 4.10 -17.47
N ILE A 177 -4.04 4.55 -16.29
CA ILE A 177 -4.85 3.72 -15.36
C ILE A 177 -6.18 3.35 -16.01
N THR A 178 -6.89 4.29 -16.64
CA THR A 178 -8.15 4.01 -17.33
C THR A 178 -7.99 2.89 -18.36
N ALA A 179 -6.97 2.98 -19.22
CA ALA A 179 -6.72 1.97 -20.25
C ALA A 179 -6.46 0.56 -19.63
N GLN A 180 -5.77 0.48 -18.51
CA GLN A 180 -5.54 -0.79 -17.81
C GLN A 180 -6.80 -1.31 -17.11
N LEU A 181 -7.62 -0.45 -16.54
CA LEU A 181 -8.89 -0.82 -15.92
C LEU A 181 -9.86 -1.41 -16.95
N ASP A 182 -9.98 -0.79 -18.12
CA ASP A 182 -10.80 -1.27 -19.24
C ASP A 182 -10.35 -2.66 -19.72
N ALA A 183 -9.06 -2.98 -19.58
CA ALA A 183 -8.46 -4.26 -19.98
C ALA A 183 -8.46 -5.34 -18.88
N LEU A 184 -9.02 -5.09 -17.68
CA LEU A 184 -9.01 -6.05 -16.57
C LEU A 184 -10.00 -7.23 -16.72
N GLY A 185 -10.95 -7.16 -17.66
CA GLY A 185 -12.01 -8.17 -17.76
C GLY A 185 -12.93 -8.15 -16.53
N ASP A 186 -13.00 -9.25 -15.80
CA ASP A 186 -13.84 -9.42 -14.61
C ASP A 186 -13.09 -9.20 -13.27
N GLN A 187 -11.78 -8.92 -13.32
CA GLN A 187 -10.96 -8.70 -12.14
C GLN A 187 -11.25 -7.33 -11.51
N ASN A 188 -11.14 -7.26 -10.20
CA ASN A 188 -11.36 -6.03 -9.44
C ASN A 188 -10.09 -5.61 -8.70
N VAL A 189 -9.86 -4.30 -8.63
CA VAL A 189 -8.72 -3.70 -7.93
C VAL A 189 -9.17 -2.57 -7.01
N MET A 190 -8.30 -2.18 -6.11
CA MET A 190 -8.38 -0.89 -5.42
C MET A 190 -7.25 0.00 -5.92
N LEU A 191 -7.47 1.30 -5.90
CA LEU A 191 -6.46 2.30 -6.23
C LEU A 191 -6.07 3.08 -4.97
N LYS A 192 -4.79 3.39 -4.84
CA LYS A 192 -4.30 4.30 -3.80
C LYS A 192 -3.48 5.40 -4.47
N LEU A 193 -4.03 6.60 -4.50
CA LEU A 193 -3.55 7.71 -5.33
C LEU A 193 -3.20 8.93 -4.48
N THR A 194 -2.16 9.64 -4.89
CA THR A 194 -1.80 10.94 -4.30
C THR A 194 -2.94 11.93 -4.52
N LEU A 195 -3.21 12.78 -3.53
CA LEU A 195 -4.17 13.89 -3.67
C LEU A 195 -3.78 14.74 -4.89
N PRO A 196 -4.67 14.87 -5.89
CA PRO A 196 -4.31 15.49 -7.15
C PRO A 196 -4.30 17.03 -7.09
N GLU A 197 -3.59 17.65 -8.04
CA GLU A 197 -3.65 19.10 -8.23
C GLU A 197 -5.01 19.55 -8.78
N GLN A 198 -5.56 18.79 -9.73
CA GLN A 198 -6.88 19.07 -10.28
C GLN A 198 -7.97 18.38 -9.46
N THR A 199 -8.89 19.18 -8.93
CA THR A 199 -10.06 18.66 -8.19
C THR A 199 -10.85 17.68 -9.06
N ASN A 200 -11.24 16.56 -8.47
CA ASN A 200 -12.02 15.49 -9.12
C ASN A 200 -11.33 14.78 -10.29
N LEU A 201 -10.02 14.90 -10.48
CA LEU A 201 -9.29 14.21 -11.54
C LEU A 201 -9.59 12.71 -11.58
N TYR A 202 -9.68 12.07 -10.43
CA TYR A 202 -9.92 10.63 -10.31
C TYR A 202 -11.40 10.23 -10.13
N ALA A 203 -12.34 11.16 -10.32
CA ALA A 203 -13.78 10.84 -10.24
C ALA A 203 -14.22 9.72 -11.20
N PRO A 204 -13.75 9.66 -12.47
CA PRO A 204 -14.06 8.54 -13.36
C PRO A 204 -13.56 7.19 -12.82
N HIS A 205 -12.40 7.17 -12.17
CA HIS A 205 -11.84 5.94 -11.59
C HIS A 205 -12.64 5.48 -10.37
N ILE A 206 -13.19 6.41 -9.57
CA ILE A 206 -14.07 6.08 -8.45
C ILE A 206 -15.37 5.43 -8.95
N ALA A 207 -15.86 5.85 -10.10
CA ALA A 207 -17.09 5.35 -10.72
C ALA A 207 -16.87 4.10 -11.60
N HIS A 208 -15.63 3.66 -11.80
CA HIS A 208 -15.30 2.56 -12.70
C HIS A 208 -15.69 1.20 -12.09
N ASP A 209 -16.38 0.33 -12.85
CA ASP A 209 -16.90 -0.96 -12.39
C ASP A 209 -15.83 -1.92 -11.85
N ARG A 210 -14.57 -1.77 -12.28
CA ARG A 210 -13.44 -2.61 -11.82
C ARG A 210 -12.76 -2.06 -10.57
N VAL A 211 -13.18 -0.90 -10.06
CA VAL A 211 -12.57 -0.26 -8.89
C VAL A 211 -13.45 -0.43 -7.67
N VAL A 212 -13.02 -1.29 -6.76
CA VAL A 212 -13.73 -1.53 -5.48
C VAL A 212 -13.72 -0.27 -4.61
N ARG A 213 -12.57 0.44 -4.58
CA ARG A 213 -12.38 1.67 -3.80
C ARG A 213 -11.15 2.43 -4.25
N VAL A 214 -11.23 3.75 -4.19
CA VAL A 214 -10.06 4.64 -4.28
C VAL A 214 -9.71 5.13 -2.87
N VAL A 215 -8.43 5.04 -2.52
CA VAL A 215 -7.87 5.53 -1.26
C VAL A 215 -6.95 6.70 -1.57
N ALA A 216 -7.18 7.84 -0.94
CA ALA A 216 -6.30 8.99 -1.04
C ALA A 216 -5.07 8.83 -0.13
N LEU A 217 -3.89 9.25 -0.60
CA LEU A 217 -2.70 9.39 0.22
C LEU A 217 -2.23 10.85 0.20
N SER A 218 -1.78 11.36 1.34
CA SER A 218 -1.29 12.74 1.45
C SER A 218 0.07 12.94 0.79
N GLY A 219 0.85 11.86 0.59
CA GLY A 219 2.17 11.93 -0.04
C GLY A 219 3.22 12.76 0.71
N GLY A 220 2.90 13.22 1.92
CA GLY A 220 3.75 14.11 2.72
C GLY A 220 3.20 15.54 2.89
N TYR A 221 2.06 15.87 2.30
CA TYR A 221 1.35 17.12 2.60
C TYR A 221 1.04 17.24 4.10
N SER A 222 1.06 18.47 4.61
CA SER A 222 0.53 18.74 5.95
C SER A 222 -0.96 18.34 6.02
N ARG A 223 -1.47 18.11 7.24
CA ARG A 223 -2.89 17.80 7.41
C ARG A 223 -3.80 18.90 6.86
N GLU A 224 -3.42 20.17 7.05
CA GLU A 224 -4.15 21.33 6.54
C GLU A 224 -4.22 21.32 5.02
N GLU A 225 -3.07 21.16 4.36
CA GLU A 225 -2.99 21.09 2.90
C GLU A 225 -3.72 19.87 2.34
N ALA A 226 -3.58 18.71 2.97
CA ALA A 226 -4.28 17.49 2.55
C ALA A 226 -5.81 17.61 2.69
N ASN A 227 -6.30 18.36 3.68
CA ASN A 227 -7.74 18.60 3.85
C ASN A 227 -8.30 19.65 2.87
N ARG A 228 -7.44 20.51 2.35
CA ARG A 228 -7.81 21.53 1.37
C ARG A 228 -7.95 20.98 -0.04
N ARG A 229 -7.18 19.93 -0.37
CA ARG A 229 -7.18 19.25 -1.66
C ARG A 229 -8.31 18.24 -1.77
#